data_6fe3cc8458c852a98e3f3d195ff4f3b8
#
_entry.id   6fe3cc8458c852a98e3f3d195ff4f3b8
#
_cell.length_a   1.000
_cell.length_b   1.000
_cell.length_c   1.000
_cell.angle_alpha   90.00
_cell.angle_beta   90.00
_cell.angle_gamma   90.00
#
_symmetry.space_group_name_H-M   'P 1'
#
loop_
_entity.id
_entity.type
_entity.pdbx_description
1 polymer ?
#
loop_
_entity_poly.entity_id
_entity_poly.type
_entity_poly.pdbx_seq_one_letter_code
_entity_poly.pdbx_strand_id
1 'polypeptide(L)'
;EKINFLDQTIKRSVEFAEEWANAGTEAKGLSADSPLSGEEWLGGPYAFLNWLQYMKNTLKAIGAGKSAIHKVKISERSNGQTVAHVYPNNLLEKLLLDNYYLDVWMQEGVTPDNIEDTVALFYKQDNPEGKVSLVLGAGNVSSIVPLDIFYKLYAEGEVVLIKMKPFNEYLG
;
A
#
# COMPACT_ATOMS: atom_id res chain seq x y z
N GLU A 1 -4.08 13.70 -13.04
CA GLU A 1 -3.12 12.84 -13.75
C GLU A 1 -2.80 11.58 -12.96
N LYS A 2 -2.22 11.66 -11.74
CA LYS A 2 -1.89 10.50 -10.89
C LYS A 2 -3.05 9.53 -10.68
N ILE A 3 -4.26 10.04 -10.42
CA ILE A 3 -5.47 9.21 -10.24
C ILE A 3 -5.80 8.41 -11.52
N ASN A 4 -5.67 9.02 -12.69
CA ASN A 4 -5.89 8.34 -13.96
C ASN A 4 -4.88 7.22 -14.21
N PHE A 5 -3.61 7.44 -13.85
CA PHE A 5 -2.58 6.39 -13.90
C PHE A 5 -2.92 5.23 -12.96
N LEU A 6 -3.35 5.52 -11.73
CA LEU A 6 -3.78 4.46 -10.80
C LEU A 6 -4.98 3.66 -11.33
N ASP A 7 -5.96 4.33 -11.97
CA ASP A 7 -7.10 3.65 -12.58
C ASP A 7 -6.67 2.71 -13.73
N GLN A 8 -5.73 3.16 -14.57
CA GLN A 8 -5.16 2.33 -15.63
C GLN A 8 -4.34 1.16 -15.07
N THR A 9 -3.53 1.42 -14.04
CA THR A 9 -2.75 0.37 -13.38
C THR A 9 -3.65 -0.68 -12.75
N ILE A 10 -4.70 -0.28 -12.03
CA ILE A 10 -5.68 -1.21 -11.44
C ILE A 10 -6.28 -2.10 -12.54
N LYS A 11 -6.75 -1.50 -13.64
CA LYS A 11 -7.33 -2.25 -14.75
C LYS A 11 -6.34 -3.27 -15.33
N ARG A 12 -5.12 -2.86 -15.60
CA ARG A 12 -4.07 -3.74 -16.12
C ARG A 12 -3.69 -4.83 -15.14
N SER A 13 -3.53 -4.50 -13.86
CA SER A 13 -3.18 -5.48 -12.84
C SER A 13 -4.25 -6.57 -12.66
N VAL A 14 -5.53 -6.23 -12.87
CA VAL A 14 -6.60 -7.24 -12.88
C VAL A 14 -6.46 -8.19 -14.06
N GLU A 15 -6.09 -7.68 -15.24
CA GLU A 15 -5.88 -8.50 -16.45
C GLU A 15 -4.74 -9.52 -16.28
N PHE A 16 -3.70 -9.18 -15.50
CA PHE A 16 -2.52 -10.01 -15.24
C PHE A 16 -2.52 -10.75 -13.89
N ALA A 17 -3.58 -10.62 -13.10
CA ALA A 17 -3.60 -11.15 -11.72
C ALA A 17 -3.39 -12.66 -11.66
N GLU A 18 -4.00 -13.40 -12.58
CA GLU A 18 -3.88 -14.86 -12.64
C GLU A 18 -2.46 -15.29 -13.07
N GLU A 19 -1.90 -14.63 -14.08
CA GLU A 19 -0.54 -14.88 -14.54
C GLU A 19 0.48 -14.60 -13.42
N TRP A 20 0.32 -13.49 -12.70
CA TRP A 20 1.14 -13.15 -11.55
C TRP A 20 1.09 -14.22 -10.46
N ALA A 21 -0.11 -14.63 -10.03
CA ALA A 21 -0.27 -15.64 -8.98
C ALA A 21 0.31 -17.01 -9.41
N ASN A 22 0.13 -17.39 -10.67
CA ASN A 22 0.66 -18.63 -11.20
C ASN A 22 2.19 -18.60 -11.27
N ALA A 23 2.80 -17.51 -11.73
CA ALA A 23 4.24 -17.34 -11.77
C ALA A 23 4.87 -17.39 -10.35
N GLY A 24 4.20 -16.79 -9.35
CA GLY A 24 4.62 -16.88 -7.95
C GLY A 24 4.54 -18.31 -7.41
N THR A 25 3.49 -19.03 -7.74
CA THR A 25 3.31 -20.44 -7.39
C THR A 25 4.42 -21.31 -7.96
N GLU A 26 4.72 -21.13 -9.25
CA GLU A 26 5.81 -21.83 -9.94
C GLU A 26 7.19 -21.48 -9.34
N ALA A 27 7.46 -20.21 -9.09
CA ALA A 27 8.71 -19.77 -8.50
C ALA A 27 8.98 -20.37 -7.12
N LYS A 28 7.92 -20.69 -6.35
CA LYS A 28 8.00 -21.39 -5.07
C LYS A 28 8.10 -22.92 -5.22
N GLY A 29 8.10 -23.45 -6.45
CA GLY A 29 8.12 -24.89 -6.73
C GLY A 29 6.84 -25.61 -6.32
N LEU A 30 5.72 -24.90 -6.25
CA LEU A 30 4.41 -25.45 -5.91
C LEU A 30 3.69 -25.91 -7.18
N SER A 31 2.84 -26.95 -7.07
CA SER A 31 1.91 -27.32 -8.12
C SER A 31 0.81 -26.27 -8.25
N ALA A 32 0.33 -26.03 -9.48
CA ALA A 32 -0.79 -25.13 -9.74
C ALA A 32 -2.07 -25.50 -8.96
N ASP A 33 -2.28 -26.78 -8.68
CA ASP A 33 -3.43 -27.30 -7.90
C ASP A 33 -3.18 -27.27 -6.37
N SER A 34 -2.04 -26.75 -5.94
CA SER A 34 -1.72 -26.69 -4.51
C SER A 34 -2.67 -25.74 -3.78
N PRO A 35 -3.25 -26.12 -2.62
CA PRO A 35 -4.01 -25.20 -1.78
C PRO A 35 -3.19 -23.98 -1.33
N LEU A 36 -1.84 -24.11 -1.30
CA LEU A 36 -0.92 -23.05 -0.93
C LEU A 36 -0.80 -21.96 -2.01
N SER A 37 -1.26 -22.21 -3.25
CA SER A 37 -1.29 -21.19 -4.31
C SER A 37 -2.17 -20.00 -3.93
N GLY A 38 -3.12 -20.16 -3.03
CA GLY A 38 -3.93 -19.07 -2.48
C GLY A 38 -3.11 -17.98 -1.78
N GLU A 39 -1.92 -18.33 -1.25
CA GLU A 39 -1.00 -17.33 -0.67
C GLU A 39 -0.49 -16.36 -1.73
N GLU A 40 -0.22 -16.84 -2.95
CA GLU A 40 0.25 -16.00 -4.06
C GLU A 40 -0.83 -15.03 -4.54
N TRP A 41 -2.10 -15.42 -4.52
CA TRP A 41 -3.21 -14.52 -4.79
C TRP A 41 -3.33 -13.42 -3.72
N LEU A 42 -3.26 -13.79 -2.45
CA LEU A 42 -3.41 -12.85 -1.32
C LEU A 42 -2.18 -11.94 -1.15
N GLY A 43 -0.98 -12.52 -1.21
CA GLY A 43 0.28 -11.80 -1.03
C GLY A 43 0.82 -11.13 -2.30
N GLY A 44 0.18 -11.35 -3.45
CA GLY A 44 0.51 -10.76 -4.75
C GLY A 44 -0.57 -9.77 -5.21
N PRO A 45 -1.34 -10.13 -6.25
CA PRO A 45 -2.27 -9.21 -6.91
C PRO A 45 -3.33 -8.62 -5.98
N TYR A 46 -3.88 -9.37 -5.04
CA TYR A 46 -4.89 -8.85 -4.12
C TYR A 46 -4.33 -7.71 -3.25
N ALA A 47 -3.19 -7.95 -2.60
CA ALA A 47 -2.56 -6.94 -1.74
C ALA A 47 -2.24 -5.66 -2.53
N PHE A 48 -1.69 -5.81 -3.74
CA PHE A 48 -1.35 -4.70 -4.61
C PHE A 48 -2.57 -3.91 -5.08
N LEU A 49 -3.59 -4.60 -5.61
CA LEU A 49 -4.83 -3.97 -6.08
C LEU A 49 -5.56 -3.22 -4.96
N ASN A 50 -5.60 -3.81 -3.77
CA ASN A 50 -6.21 -3.19 -2.61
C ASN A 50 -5.49 -1.89 -2.22
N TRP A 51 -4.16 -1.94 -2.17
CA TRP A 51 -3.35 -0.75 -1.89
C TRP A 51 -3.55 0.37 -2.94
N LEU A 52 -3.55 0.01 -4.23
CA LEU A 52 -3.82 0.98 -5.30
C LEU A 52 -5.17 1.67 -5.14
N GLN A 53 -6.20 0.92 -4.73
CA GLN A 53 -7.52 1.46 -4.49
C GLN A 53 -7.53 2.43 -3.29
N TYR A 54 -6.82 2.10 -2.21
CA TYR A 54 -6.67 3.01 -1.07
C TYR A 54 -5.91 4.26 -1.44
N MET A 55 -4.79 4.14 -2.12
CA MET A 55 -4.01 5.30 -2.58
C MET A 55 -4.83 6.21 -3.48
N LYS A 56 -5.58 5.64 -4.44
CA LYS A 56 -6.50 6.41 -5.30
C LYS A 56 -7.54 7.19 -4.49
N ASN A 57 -8.13 6.56 -3.47
CA ASN A 57 -9.13 7.22 -2.62
C ASN A 57 -8.49 8.34 -1.78
N THR A 58 -7.29 8.12 -1.27
CA THR A 58 -6.51 9.13 -0.54
C THR A 58 -6.19 10.33 -1.44
N LEU A 59 -5.71 10.10 -2.66
CA LEU A 59 -5.43 11.18 -3.61
C LEU A 59 -6.69 11.96 -4.03
N LYS A 60 -7.83 11.28 -4.16
CA LYS A 60 -9.12 11.94 -4.39
C LYS A 60 -9.51 12.85 -3.22
N ALA A 61 -9.29 12.39 -1.99
CA ALA A 61 -9.56 13.18 -0.80
C ALA A 61 -8.66 14.42 -0.73
N ILE A 62 -7.36 14.26 -0.93
CA ILE A 62 -6.40 15.37 -0.98
C ILE A 62 -6.78 16.37 -2.09
N GLY A 63 -7.09 15.89 -3.30
CA GLY A 63 -7.52 16.73 -4.41
C GLY A 63 -8.84 17.48 -4.17
N ALA A 64 -9.67 17.00 -3.25
CA ALA A 64 -10.89 17.66 -2.78
C ALA A 64 -10.66 18.55 -1.53
N GLY A 65 -9.40 18.82 -1.17
CA GLY A 65 -9.04 19.65 -0.01
C GLY A 65 -9.28 18.98 1.35
N LYS A 66 -9.40 17.65 1.37
CA LYS A 66 -9.57 16.89 2.62
C LYS A 66 -8.22 16.34 3.09
N SER A 67 -8.13 16.09 4.40
CA SER A 67 -6.99 15.38 4.96
C SER A 67 -6.86 13.96 4.39
N ALA A 68 -5.63 13.49 4.22
CA ALA A 68 -5.34 12.10 3.82
C ALA A 68 -5.93 11.07 4.78
N ILE A 69 -6.07 11.44 6.05
CA ILE A 69 -6.61 10.60 7.13
C ILE A 69 -8.03 11.00 7.57
N HIS A 70 -8.78 11.76 6.75
CA HIS A 70 -10.10 12.31 7.12
C HIS A 70 -11.15 11.27 7.55
N LYS A 71 -10.93 9.99 7.26
CA LYS A 71 -11.80 8.87 7.66
C LYS A 71 -11.19 7.98 8.73
N VAL A 72 -9.96 8.24 9.12
CA VAL A 72 -9.25 7.45 10.11
C VAL A 72 -9.68 7.89 11.50
N LYS A 73 -10.10 6.93 12.33
CA LYS A 73 -10.39 7.21 13.73
C LYS A 73 -9.08 7.36 14.49
N ILE A 74 -8.94 8.47 15.21
CA ILE A 74 -7.79 8.75 16.07
C ILE A 74 -8.22 8.58 17.53
N SER A 75 -7.35 7.98 18.32
CA SER A 75 -7.52 7.85 19.77
C SER A 75 -6.18 8.03 20.48
N GLU A 76 -6.23 8.07 21.80
CA GLU A 76 -5.05 8.14 22.66
C GLU A 76 -5.05 6.98 23.63
N ARG A 77 -3.90 6.38 23.86
CA ARG A 77 -3.68 5.34 24.85
C ARG A 77 -3.49 5.95 26.23
N SER A 78 -3.62 5.12 27.28
CA SER A 78 -3.43 5.55 28.67
C SER A 78 -2.04 6.14 28.98
N ASN A 79 -1.05 5.85 28.16
CA ASN A 79 0.30 6.42 28.26
C ASN A 79 0.50 7.72 27.45
N GLY A 80 -0.56 8.28 26.86
CA GLY A 80 -0.50 9.49 26.05
C GLY A 80 -0.10 9.28 24.60
N GLN A 81 0.09 8.02 24.15
CA GLN A 81 0.47 7.75 22.75
C GLN A 81 -0.73 7.81 21.82
N THR A 82 -0.63 8.60 20.76
CA THR A 82 -1.65 8.70 19.72
C THR A 82 -1.68 7.45 18.86
N VAL A 83 -2.88 7.00 18.52
CA VAL A 83 -3.15 5.82 17.70
C VAL A 83 -4.09 6.16 16.56
N ALA A 84 -3.71 5.77 15.35
CA ALA A 84 -4.56 5.83 14.16
C ALA A 84 -5.09 4.42 13.84
N HIS A 85 -6.42 4.26 13.85
CA HIS A 85 -7.09 2.99 13.54
C HIS A 85 -7.28 2.88 12.03
N VAL A 86 -6.35 2.20 11.37
CA VAL A 86 -6.27 2.19 9.90
C VAL A 86 -6.98 1.01 9.24
N TYR A 87 -7.40 0.01 10.02
CA TYR A 87 -8.13 -1.13 9.50
C TYR A 87 -9.08 -1.68 10.59
N PRO A 88 -10.33 -2.12 10.25
CA PRO A 88 -10.96 -2.11 8.91
C PRO A 88 -11.42 -0.71 8.47
N ASN A 89 -11.38 -0.43 7.16
CA ASN A 89 -11.77 0.87 6.59
C ASN A 89 -13.18 0.89 6.02
N ASN A 90 -13.78 -0.28 5.81
CA ASN A 90 -15.11 -0.40 5.23
C ASN A 90 -15.89 -1.59 5.81
N LEU A 91 -17.18 -1.64 5.52
CA LEU A 91 -18.07 -2.68 6.04
C LEU A 91 -17.73 -4.08 5.54
N LEU A 92 -17.25 -4.21 4.30
CA LEU A 92 -16.89 -5.50 3.71
C LEU A 92 -15.68 -6.10 4.42
N GLU A 93 -14.65 -5.30 4.67
CA GLU A 93 -13.48 -5.73 5.42
C GLU A 93 -13.83 -6.16 6.83
N LYS A 94 -14.68 -5.39 7.51
CA LYS A 94 -15.18 -5.72 8.84
C LYS A 94 -15.95 -7.04 8.86
N LEU A 95 -16.69 -7.34 7.78
CA LEU A 95 -17.48 -8.58 7.69
C LEU A 95 -16.60 -9.80 7.36
N LEU A 96 -15.61 -9.64 6.46
CA LEU A 96 -14.75 -10.73 6.00
C LEU A 96 -13.65 -11.08 6.98
N LEU A 97 -13.12 -10.07 7.68
CA LEU A 97 -11.99 -10.21 8.60
C LEU A 97 -12.39 -9.67 9.98
N ASP A 98 -13.50 -10.18 10.51
CA ASP A 98 -13.96 -9.84 11.86
C ASP A 98 -12.87 -10.17 12.89
N ASN A 99 -12.67 -9.27 13.84
CA ASN A 99 -11.62 -9.31 14.87
C ASN A 99 -10.17 -9.05 14.41
N TYR A 100 -9.94 -8.68 13.14
CA TYR A 100 -8.64 -8.16 12.71
C TYR A 100 -8.64 -6.63 12.75
N TYR A 101 -7.65 -6.05 13.41
CA TYR A 101 -7.46 -4.61 13.54
C TYR A 101 -6.02 -4.25 13.25
N LEU A 102 -5.81 -3.16 12.50
CA LEU A 102 -4.49 -2.58 12.32
C LEU A 102 -4.50 -1.17 12.89
N ASP A 103 -3.63 -0.96 13.84
CA ASP A 103 -3.42 0.30 14.52
C ASP A 103 -2.00 0.80 14.28
N VAL A 104 -1.88 2.05 13.86
CA VAL A 104 -0.58 2.73 13.77
C VAL A 104 -0.38 3.54 15.03
N TRP A 105 0.62 3.16 15.81
CA TRP A 105 1.04 3.87 17.01
C TRP A 105 2.02 4.96 16.61
N MET A 106 1.61 6.21 16.78
CA MET A 106 2.37 7.35 16.35
C MET A 106 3.63 7.54 17.20
N GLN A 107 4.60 8.20 16.60
CA GLN A 107 5.85 8.55 17.30
C GLN A 107 5.58 9.57 18.43
N GLU A 108 6.53 9.66 19.34
CA GLU A 108 6.49 10.67 20.41
C GLU A 108 6.39 12.09 19.83
N GLY A 109 5.56 12.91 20.47
CA GLY A 109 5.27 14.27 20.02
C GLY A 109 4.15 14.40 18.99
N VAL A 110 3.65 13.27 18.42
CA VAL A 110 2.45 13.28 17.58
C VAL A 110 1.22 13.14 18.47
N THR A 111 0.34 14.14 18.41
CA THR A 111 -0.91 14.23 19.18
C THR A 111 -2.11 14.15 18.25
N PRO A 112 -3.33 13.90 18.77
CA PRO A 112 -4.54 13.99 17.96
C PRO A 112 -4.74 15.33 17.25
N ASP A 113 -4.22 16.42 17.84
CA ASP A 113 -4.36 17.78 17.29
C ASP A 113 -3.37 18.08 16.15
N ASN A 114 -2.18 17.44 16.14
CA ASN A 114 -1.14 17.73 15.16
C ASN A 114 -0.88 16.57 14.17
N ILE A 115 -1.54 15.42 14.33
CA ILE A 115 -1.30 14.25 13.47
C ILE A 115 -1.52 14.57 11.99
N GLU A 116 -2.47 15.43 11.65
CA GLU A 116 -2.69 15.85 10.27
C GLU A 116 -1.49 16.54 9.66
N ASP A 117 -0.68 17.24 10.45
CA ASP A 117 0.53 17.93 9.99
C ASP A 117 1.67 16.96 9.66
N THR A 118 1.58 15.72 10.12
CA THR A 118 2.61 14.68 9.93
C THR A 118 2.35 13.74 8.75
N VAL A 119 1.19 13.83 8.08
CA VAL A 119 0.79 12.94 6.99
C VAL A 119 0.76 13.64 5.64
N ALA A 120 0.96 12.88 4.57
CA ALA A 120 0.91 13.34 3.18
C ALA A 120 1.83 14.55 2.91
N LEU A 121 3.01 14.59 3.52
CA LEU A 121 3.93 15.73 3.52
C LEU A 121 4.33 16.19 2.12
N PHE A 122 4.50 15.25 1.17
CA PHE A 122 4.80 15.59 -0.22
C PHE A 122 3.73 16.52 -0.84
N TYR A 123 2.45 16.28 -0.52
CA TYR A 123 1.32 17.06 -1.07
C TYR A 123 1.09 18.40 -0.38
N LYS A 124 1.86 18.70 0.65
CA LYS A 124 1.83 19.99 1.39
C LYS A 124 2.97 20.93 1.01
N GLN A 125 3.89 20.47 0.14
CA GLN A 125 5.02 21.25 -0.32
C GLN A 125 4.66 22.03 -1.58
N ASP A 126 5.00 23.32 -1.64
CA ASP A 126 4.78 24.14 -2.84
C ASP A 126 5.71 23.71 -3.99
N ASN A 127 6.97 23.41 -3.68
CA ASN A 127 8.00 23.01 -4.64
C ASN A 127 8.77 21.79 -4.11
N PRO A 128 8.23 20.58 -4.21
CA PRO A 128 8.91 19.38 -3.74
C PRO A 128 10.18 19.12 -4.58
N GLU A 129 11.28 18.87 -3.88
CA GLU A 129 12.53 18.45 -4.52
C GLU A 129 12.40 17.02 -5.05
N GLY A 130 12.84 16.80 -6.30
CA GLY A 130 12.87 15.47 -6.91
C GLY A 130 13.97 14.61 -6.28
N LYS A 131 13.63 13.35 -5.95
CA LYS A 131 14.56 12.37 -5.35
C LYS A 131 14.53 11.07 -6.09
N VAL A 132 15.62 10.31 -5.95
CA VAL A 132 15.74 8.93 -6.44
C VAL A 132 15.91 8.01 -5.26
N SER A 133 15.01 7.03 -5.12
CA SER A 133 15.07 5.99 -4.09
C SER A 133 15.55 4.66 -4.67
N LEU A 134 16.39 3.94 -3.94
CA LEU A 134 16.75 2.57 -4.24
C LEU A 134 15.81 1.62 -3.51
N VAL A 135 15.07 0.80 -4.24
CA VAL A 135 14.24 -0.29 -3.71
C VAL A 135 14.98 -1.62 -3.91
N LEU A 136 15.27 -2.28 -2.78
CA LEU A 136 15.85 -3.62 -2.77
C LEU A 136 14.74 -4.65 -2.61
N GLY A 137 14.51 -5.43 -3.65
CA GLY A 137 13.39 -6.38 -3.72
C GLY A 137 13.44 -7.46 -2.64
N ALA A 138 12.30 -7.69 -1.99
CA ALA A 138 12.08 -8.84 -1.12
C ALA A 138 11.80 -10.11 -1.93
N GLY A 139 11.94 -11.28 -1.30
CA GLY A 139 11.76 -12.57 -1.98
C GLY A 139 10.60 -13.42 -1.47
N ASN A 140 10.02 -13.10 -0.32
CA ASN A 140 9.00 -13.94 0.33
C ASN A 140 7.57 -13.62 -0.09
N VAL A 141 7.27 -12.36 -0.38
CA VAL A 141 5.95 -11.88 -0.80
C VAL A 141 6.09 -11.04 -2.06
N SER A 142 5.39 -11.42 -3.12
CA SER A 142 5.60 -10.86 -4.45
C SER A 142 5.12 -9.41 -4.59
N SER A 143 4.12 -8.98 -3.81
CA SER A 143 3.62 -7.60 -3.86
C SER A 143 4.52 -6.57 -3.18
N ILE A 144 5.50 -6.95 -2.35
CA ILE A 144 6.31 -5.99 -1.59
C ILE A 144 7.03 -5.00 -2.52
N VAL A 145 7.70 -5.50 -3.55
CA VAL A 145 8.43 -4.63 -4.49
C VAL A 145 7.51 -3.63 -5.19
N PRO A 146 6.43 -4.06 -5.88
CA PRO A 146 5.52 -3.11 -6.49
C PRO A 146 4.86 -2.16 -5.48
N LEU A 147 4.56 -2.60 -4.26
CA LEU A 147 4.04 -1.73 -3.21
C LEU A 147 5.04 -0.64 -2.82
N ASP A 148 6.31 -0.99 -2.63
CA ASP A 148 7.37 -0.02 -2.31
C ASP A 148 7.57 0.98 -3.44
N ILE A 149 7.57 0.52 -4.71
CA ILE A 149 7.67 1.38 -5.88
C ILE A 149 6.53 2.41 -5.90
N PHE A 150 5.30 1.94 -5.78
CA PHE A 150 4.13 2.80 -5.84
C PHE A 150 4.03 3.72 -4.63
N TYR A 151 4.46 3.26 -3.45
CA TYR A 151 4.56 4.12 -2.27
C TYR A 151 5.54 5.29 -2.52
N LYS A 152 6.74 5.01 -3.02
CA LYS A 152 7.72 6.05 -3.36
C LYS A 152 7.19 7.03 -4.40
N LEU A 153 6.59 6.52 -5.48
CA LEU A 153 6.06 7.37 -6.57
C LEU A 153 4.86 8.23 -6.12
N TYR A 154 3.93 7.65 -5.38
CA TYR A 154 2.65 8.30 -5.09
C TYR A 154 2.56 8.94 -3.72
N ALA A 155 3.19 8.40 -2.69
CA ALA A 155 3.18 8.99 -1.35
C ALA A 155 4.31 9.98 -1.13
N GLU A 156 5.52 9.69 -1.66
CA GLU A 156 6.71 10.50 -1.43
C GLU A 156 7.15 11.33 -2.65
N GLY A 157 6.59 11.06 -3.84
CA GLY A 157 6.94 11.80 -5.07
C GLY A 157 8.34 11.54 -5.58
N GLU A 158 8.90 10.38 -5.28
CA GLU A 158 10.25 9.97 -5.63
C GLU A 158 10.26 9.02 -6.83
N VAL A 159 11.25 9.12 -7.71
CA VAL A 159 11.51 8.10 -8.74
C VAL A 159 12.30 6.94 -8.13
N VAL A 160 12.18 5.75 -8.72
CA VAL A 160 12.70 4.52 -8.12
C VAL A 160 13.71 3.85 -9.03
N LEU A 161 14.87 3.51 -8.46
CA LEU A 161 15.79 2.51 -9.00
C LEU A 161 15.52 1.18 -8.28
N ILE A 162 15.27 0.11 -9.05
CA ILE A 162 14.87 -1.18 -8.49
C ILE A 162 16.00 -2.19 -8.68
N LYS A 163 16.31 -2.93 -7.62
CA LYS A 163 17.06 -4.17 -7.70
C LYS A 163 16.16 -5.33 -7.29
N MET A 164 15.71 -6.11 -8.28
CA MET A 164 14.90 -7.29 -8.02
C MET A 164 15.71 -8.36 -7.29
N LYS A 165 15.05 -9.13 -6.43
CA LYS A 165 15.59 -10.40 -5.96
C LYS A 165 15.35 -11.46 -7.03
N PRO A 166 16.33 -12.34 -7.35
CA PRO A 166 16.19 -13.34 -8.41
C PRO A 166 14.91 -14.19 -8.31
N PHE A 167 14.44 -14.44 -7.08
CA PHE A 167 13.22 -15.22 -6.83
C PHE A 167 11.94 -14.58 -7.36
N ASN A 168 11.91 -13.25 -7.49
CA ASN A 168 10.74 -12.46 -7.96
C ASN A 168 11.03 -11.73 -9.29
N GLU A 169 12.03 -12.16 -10.06
CA GLU A 169 12.39 -11.54 -11.36
C GLU A 169 11.25 -11.60 -12.38
N TYR A 170 10.32 -12.53 -12.24
CA TYR A 170 9.14 -12.63 -13.11
C TYR A 170 8.19 -11.41 -13.01
N LEU A 171 8.40 -10.52 -12.05
CA LEU A 171 7.66 -9.27 -11.89
C LEU A 171 8.30 -8.06 -12.60
N GLY A 172 9.49 -8.19 -13.17
CA GLY A 172 10.28 -7.11 -13.78
C GLY A 172 10.12 -6.94 -15.27
#